data_0084b0b2f99797c436cc50dee1f9b2e3
#
_entry.id   0084b0b2f99797c436cc50dee1f9b2e3
#
_cell.length_a   1.000
_cell.length_b   1.000
_cell.length_c   1.000
_cell.angle_alpha   90.00
_cell.angle_beta   90.00
_cell.angle_gamma   90.00
#
_symmetry.space_group_name_H-M   'P 1'
#
loop_
_entity.id
_entity.type
_entity.pdbx_description
1 polymer ?
#
loop_
_entity_poly.entity_id
_entity_poly.type
_entity_poly.pdbx_seq_one_letter_code
_entity_poly.pdbx_strand_id
1 'polypeptide(L)'
;MSANVDQNNRPDYDPVLQDIADYVLNYRIDSREALDTARNCLMDTLGCGLLALRFPECTKHLGPIVEGTVVPFGARVPGTSFRLDPVKAAWDIGCIVRWLDYNDTWLAAEWGHPSDNLGGILAVADHLSQQRVANGDAPLTVRAVLEAMIMAHEIQGVIALENSFNRVGLDHVLLVKVASTAVTAKLMGANREQLLAALSHAFVDGQALRTYRHAPNAGSRKSWAAGDASSRGVRLADIALRGEMGIPGVLSAPQWGFYDVLFSHTNKDLALKPEGKRGFSLPQPYGSYVMENVLFKISFPAEFHAQTACEAAVTLHPLVKNRLHEIERIVITTHESAIRIISKVGPLANAADRDHCLQYMTAVPLTFGNLVAEQYEDDFHAAHPIIDELRDKMVIVEDPRYSREYLEADKRSIANAVQVFFKDGSSTGQVAVEYPIGHRRRRVDGIPLLEDKFKANLATRFTAQRSEEIFALCKDQARLEATPVNRFMDLFVI
;
A
#
# COMPACT_ATOMS: atom_id res chain seq x y z
N MET A 1 37.43 19.54 30.90
CA MET A 1 36.39 19.19 29.90
C MET A 1 35.84 20.51 29.39
N SER A 2 36.15 20.88 28.14
CA SER A 2 35.51 22.04 27.53
C SER A 2 34.04 21.71 27.35
N ALA A 3 33.17 22.54 27.92
CA ALA A 3 31.73 22.46 27.62
C ALA A 3 31.59 22.57 26.10
N ASN A 4 30.98 21.56 25.47
CA ASN A 4 30.59 21.68 24.08
C ASN A 4 29.53 22.79 24.02
N VAL A 5 29.94 23.91 23.46
CA VAL A 5 29.02 25.01 23.17
C VAL A 5 28.42 24.72 21.79
N ASP A 6 27.10 24.54 21.72
CA ASP A 6 26.41 24.37 20.46
C ASP A 6 26.59 25.62 19.59
N GLN A 7 27.12 25.44 18.42
CA GLN A 7 27.15 26.49 17.41
C GLN A 7 25.79 26.53 16.69
N ASN A 8 25.03 27.59 16.92
CA ASN A 8 23.69 27.75 16.34
C ASN A 8 23.75 28.21 14.86
N ASN A 9 24.52 27.48 14.06
CA ASN A 9 24.57 27.69 12.61
C ASN A 9 23.59 26.72 11.94
N ARG A 10 22.54 27.27 11.34
CA ARG A 10 21.53 26.49 10.62
C ARG A 10 22.15 25.90 9.35
N PRO A 11 22.19 24.57 9.18
CA PRO A 11 22.74 23.92 7.97
C PRO A 11 21.75 24.04 6.80
N ASP A 12 22.18 23.65 5.61
CA ASP A 12 21.29 23.34 4.50
C ASP A 12 20.41 22.12 4.84
N TYR A 13 19.27 21.98 4.17
CA TYR A 13 18.42 20.79 4.31
C TYR A 13 19.15 19.52 3.87
N ASP A 14 18.88 18.41 4.56
CA ASP A 14 19.41 17.10 4.20
C ASP A 14 19.20 16.78 2.70
N PRO A 15 20.20 16.23 2.00
CA PRO A 15 20.12 16.00 0.55
C PRO A 15 18.88 15.23 0.10
N VAL A 16 18.48 14.21 0.86
CA VAL A 16 17.27 13.42 0.54
C VAL A 16 16.01 14.30 0.48
N LEU A 17 15.88 15.28 1.36
CA LEU A 17 14.74 16.22 1.33
C LEU A 17 14.81 17.12 0.11
N GLN A 18 16.02 17.58 -0.25
CA GLN A 18 16.24 18.40 -1.44
C GLN A 18 15.91 17.62 -2.72
N ASP A 19 16.39 16.38 -2.82
CA ASP A 19 16.14 15.50 -3.98
C ASP A 19 14.63 15.25 -4.18
N ILE A 20 13.89 14.98 -3.09
CA ILE A 20 12.44 14.81 -3.14
C ILE A 20 11.75 16.12 -3.57
N ALA A 21 12.15 17.25 -2.99
CA ALA A 21 11.54 18.54 -3.30
C ALA A 21 11.78 18.93 -4.77
N ASP A 22 13.00 18.76 -5.25
CA ASP A 22 13.37 19.07 -6.63
C ASP A 22 12.68 18.14 -7.64
N TYR A 23 12.55 16.85 -7.31
CA TYR A 23 11.77 15.90 -8.09
C TYR A 23 10.30 16.33 -8.19
N VAL A 24 9.66 16.54 -7.06
CA VAL A 24 8.23 16.86 -7.00
C VAL A 24 7.90 18.17 -7.75
N LEU A 25 8.75 19.18 -7.65
CA LEU A 25 8.50 20.48 -8.27
C LEU A 25 8.85 20.54 -9.75
N ASN A 26 9.91 19.85 -10.17
CA ASN A 26 10.52 20.08 -11.48
C ASN A 26 10.38 18.89 -12.45
N TYR A 27 10.18 17.66 -11.96
CA TYR A 27 10.08 16.49 -12.84
C TYR A 27 8.75 16.50 -13.61
N ARG A 28 8.85 16.23 -14.91
CA ARG A 28 7.68 16.07 -15.78
C ARG A 28 7.47 14.60 -16.07
N ILE A 29 6.24 14.15 -15.87
CA ILE A 29 5.86 12.77 -16.13
C ILE A 29 5.45 12.63 -17.59
N ASP A 30 6.34 12.08 -18.40
CA ASP A 30 6.14 11.86 -19.83
C ASP A 30 5.96 10.37 -20.18
N SER A 31 6.18 9.45 -19.23
CA SER A 31 6.00 8.01 -19.43
C SER A 31 4.54 7.65 -19.65
N ARG A 32 4.22 7.17 -20.84
CA ARG A 32 2.87 6.67 -21.14
C ARG A 32 2.55 5.42 -20.34
N GLU A 33 3.53 4.51 -20.16
CA GLU A 33 3.38 3.31 -19.38
C GLU A 33 3.02 3.64 -17.91
N ALA A 34 3.70 4.64 -17.32
CA ALA A 34 3.40 5.08 -15.97
C ALA A 34 1.97 5.64 -15.84
N LEU A 35 1.51 6.43 -16.80
CA LEU A 35 0.16 6.99 -16.81
C LEU A 35 -0.92 5.92 -16.99
N ASP A 36 -0.73 4.98 -17.91
CA ASP A 36 -1.65 3.86 -18.11
C ASP A 36 -1.70 2.96 -16.88
N THR A 37 -0.56 2.73 -16.22
CA THR A 37 -0.50 1.98 -14.97
C THR A 37 -1.14 2.73 -13.81
N ALA A 38 -0.93 4.05 -13.69
CA ALA A 38 -1.57 4.88 -12.67
C ALA A 38 -3.09 4.90 -12.81
N ARG A 39 -3.64 4.91 -14.03
CA ARG A 39 -5.06 4.73 -14.28
C ARG A 39 -5.57 3.39 -13.75
N ASN A 40 -4.87 2.30 -14.07
CA ASN A 40 -5.24 0.97 -13.60
C ASN A 40 -5.14 0.89 -12.07
N CYS A 41 -4.11 1.50 -11.48
CA CYS A 41 -3.93 1.59 -10.04
C CYS A 41 -5.06 2.40 -9.37
N LEU A 42 -5.49 3.51 -9.97
CA LEU A 42 -6.62 4.31 -9.49
C LEU A 42 -7.92 3.51 -9.47
N MET A 43 -8.23 2.79 -10.58
CA MET A 43 -9.39 1.89 -10.65
C MET A 43 -9.35 0.82 -9.57
N ASP A 44 -8.23 0.11 -9.47
CA ASP A 44 -8.05 -0.98 -8.50
C ASP A 44 -8.22 -0.49 -7.07
N THR A 45 -7.55 0.62 -6.73
CA THR A 45 -7.56 1.19 -5.38
C THR A 45 -8.94 1.69 -4.98
N LEU A 46 -9.64 2.42 -5.86
CA LEU A 46 -11.02 2.85 -5.60
C LEU A 46 -11.97 1.66 -5.47
N GLY A 47 -11.82 0.66 -6.34
CA GLY A 47 -12.59 -0.57 -6.25
C GLY A 47 -12.41 -1.29 -4.91
N CYS A 48 -11.18 -1.40 -4.41
CA CYS A 48 -10.89 -1.97 -3.09
C CYS A 48 -11.58 -1.18 -1.97
N GLY A 49 -11.56 0.17 -2.05
CA GLY A 49 -12.25 1.02 -1.09
C GLY A 49 -13.78 0.80 -1.09
N LEU A 50 -14.39 0.69 -2.26
CA LEU A 50 -15.83 0.42 -2.36
C LEU A 50 -16.22 -0.94 -1.79
N LEU A 51 -15.43 -1.98 -2.06
CA LEU A 51 -15.63 -3.31 -1.49
C LEU A 51 -15.54 -3.28 0.04
N ALA A 52 -14.59 -2.52 0.59
CA ALA A 52 -14.37 -2.41 2.03
C ALA A 52 -15.56 -1.81 2.79
N LEU A 53 -16.40 -1.00 2.11
CA LEU A 53 -17.63 -0.44 2.70
C LEU A 53 -18.69 -1.49 3.07
N ARG A 54 -18.51 -2.74 2.66
CA ARG A 54 -19.38 -3.85 3.09
C ARG A 54 -19.07 -4.36 4.51
N PHE A 55 -17.90 -4.00 5.06
CA PHE A 55 -17.40 -4.52 6.33
C PHE A 55 -17.67 -3.51 7.45
N PRO A 56 -18.53 -3.84 8.44
CA PRO A 56 -18.85 -2.95 9.57
C PRO A 56 -17.62 -2.52 10.35
N GLU A 57 -16.63 -3.40 10.48
CA GLU A 57 -15.38 -3.09 11.17
C GLU A 57 -14.57 -1.98 10.47
N CYS A 58 -14.72 -1.81 9.17
CA CYS A 58 -14.20 -0.68 8.42
C CYS A 58 -15.06 0.58 8.60
N THR A 59 -16.36 0.44 8.36
CA THR A 59 -17.25 1.60 8.27
C THR A 59 -17.48 2.30 9.61
N LYS A 60 -17.29 1.60 10.75
CA LYS A 60 -17.37 2.22 12.09
C LYS A 60 -16.37 3.36 12.31
N HIS A 61 -15.33 3.44 11.51
CA HIS A 61 -14.29 4.45 11.63
C HIS A 61 -14.55 5.70 10.77
N LEU A 62 -15.50 5.63 9.83
CA LEU A 62 -15.72 6.66 8.83
C LEU A 62 -16.64 7.77 9.30
N GLY A 63 -16.55 8.91 8.63
CA GLY A 63 -17.39 10.07 8.88
C GLY A 63 -16.74 11.13 9.77
N PRO A 64 -17.46 12.23 10.06
CA PRO A 64 -16.92 13.34 10.85
C PRO A 64 -16.69 12.92 12.30
N ILE A 65 -15.67 13.52 12.94
CA ILE A 65 -15.41 13.31 14.37
C ILE A 65 -16.59 13.83 15.22
N VAL A 66 -17.16 14.96 14.83
CA VAL A 66 -18.39 15.50 15.44
C VAL A 66 -19.56 15.13 14.51
N GLU A 67 -20.44 14.30 15.01
CA GLU A 67 -21.61 13.82 14.25
C GLU A 67 -22.42 14.98 13.67
N GLY A 68 -22.91 14.83 12.44
CA GLY A 68 -23.66 15.86 11.74
C GLY A 68 -22.83 17.00 11.13
N THR A 69 -21.52 17.05 11.34
CA THR A 69 -20.68 18.06 10.71
C THR A 69 -20.57 17.85 9.20
N VAL A 70 -20.88 18.90 8.44
CA VAL A 70 -20.66 18.98 7.00
C VAL A 70 -19.72 20.14 6.71
N VAL A 71 -18.60 19.88 6.05
CA VAL A 71 -17.60 20.92 5.72
C VAL A 71 -17.95 21.54 4.37
N PRO A 72 -18.14 22.88 4.27
CA PRO A 72 -18.31 23.56 3.00
C PRO A 72 -17.11 23.30 2.08
N PHE A 73 -17.36 22.90 0.84
CA PHE A 73 -16.33 22.48 -0.11
C PHE A 73 -15.43 21.34 0.43
N GLY A 74 -15.92 20.58 1.41
CA GLY A 74 -15.21 19.46 2.02
C GLY A 74 -14.92 18.35 1.00
N ALA A 75 -13.82 17.65 1.20
CA ALA A 75 -13.47 16.50 0.39
C ALA A 75 -14.49 15.36 0.58
N ARG A 76 -14.85 14.71 -0.51
CA ARG A 76 -15.84 13.63 -0.51
C ARG A 76 -15.15 12.27 -0.38
N VAL A 77 -15.75 11.40 0.41
CA VAL A 77 -15.28 10.02 0.59
C VAL A 77 -16.02 9.11 -0.39
N PRO A 78 -15.32 8.43 -1.30
CA PRO A 78 -15.95 7.57 -2.32
C PRO A 78 -16.90 6.54 -1.72
N GLY A 79 -18.07 6.35 -2.34
CA GLY A 79 -19.08 5.41 -1.92
C GLY A 79 -19.88 5.83 -0.67
N THR A 80 -19.71 7.07 -0.20
CA THR A 80 -20.43 7.62 0.96
C THR A 80 -21.06 8.98 0.65
N SER A 81 -21.83 9.51 1.60
CA SER A 81 -22.34 10.89 1.55
C SER A 81 -21.46 11.88 2.35
N PHE A 82 -20.33 11.44 2.90
CA PHE A 82 -19.50 12.26 3.76
C PHE A 82 -18.77 13.37 3.00
N ARG A 83 -18.80 14.59 3.56
CA ARG A 83 -18.03 15.77 3.13
C ARG A 83 -17.25 16.28 4.33
N LEU A 84 -15.94 16.07 4.32
CA LEU A 84 -15.07 16.21 5.46
C LEU A 84 -13.96 17.24 5.16
N ASP A 85 -13.30 17.74 6.19
CA ASP A 85 -12.03 18.43 5.99
C ASP A 85 -11.01 17.47 5.34
N PRO A 86 -10.02 18.02 4.61
CA PRO A 86 -9.10 17.17 3.84
C PRO A 86 -8.29 16.18 4.68
N VAL A 87 -8.02 16.50 5.96
CA VAL A 87 -7.26 15.60 6.86
C VAL A 87 -8.11 14.37 7.22
N LYS A 88 -9.37 14.61 7.65
CA LYS A 88 -10.27 13.50 7.99
C LYS A 88 -10.67 12.71 6.75
N ALA A 89 -10.90 13.37 5.61
CA ALA A 89 -11.21 12.70 4.35
C ALA A 89 -10.05 11.81 3.88
N ALA A 90 -8.80 12.30 3.99
CA ALA A 90 -7.60 11.51 3.69
C ALA A 90 -7.51 10.26 4.57
N TRP A 91 -7.85 10.39 5.85
CA TRP A 91 -7.91 9.26 6.78
C TRP A 91 -8.98 8.24 6.36
N ASP A 92 -10.21 8.70 6.06
CA ASP A 92 -11.33 7.84 5.68
C ASP A 92 -11.04 7.10 4.37
N ILE A 93 -10.58 7.82 3.34
CA ILE A 93 -10.23 7.23 2.04
C ILE A 93 -9.08 6.24 2.22
N GLY A 94 -8.03 6.61 2.95
CA GLY A 94 -6.90 5.71 3.24
C GLY A 94 -7.32 4.47 4.02
N CYS A 95 -8.29 4.59 4.94
CA CYS A 95 -8.85 3.47 5.67
C CYS A 95 -9.57 2.49 4.73
N ILE A 96 -10.50 2.97 3.90
CA ILE A 96 -11.26 2.08 3.01
C ILE A 96 -10.37 1.41 1.96
N VAL A 97 -9.43 2.12 1.36
CA VAL A 97 -8.59 1.56 0.29
C VAL A 97 -7.63 0.48 0.81
N ARG A 98 -7.21 0.59 2.08
CA ARG A 98 -6.26 -0.36 2.69
C ARG A 98 -6.93 -1.47 3.50
N TRP A 99 -8.22 -1.36 3.77
CA TRP A 99 -8.91 -2.25 4.73
C TRP A 99 -8.71 -3.73 4.45
N LEU A 100 -8.88 -4.15 3.20
CA LEU A 100 -8.86 -5.55 2.79
C LEU A 100 -7.48 -6.08 2.39
N ASP A 101 -6.42 -5.26 2.51
CA ASP A 101 -5.10 -5.62 1.99
C ASP A 101 -5.15 -6.10 0.51
N TYR A 102 -5.95 -5.40 -0.31
CA TYR A 102 -6.26 -5.82 -1.68
C TYR A 102 -5.85 -4.80 -2.75
N ASN A 103 -5.32 -3.65 -2.34
CA ASN A 103 -4.71 -2.65 -3.22
C ASN A 103 -3.29 -3.06 -3.64
N ASP A 104 -2.64 -2.27 -4.47
CA ASP A 104 -1.32 -2.54 -5.04
C ASP A 104 -0.24 -2.89 -4.01
N THR A 105 0.92 -3.33 -4.51
CA THR A 105 2.08 -3.62 -3.67
C THR A 105 3.37 -3.28 -4.39
N TRP A 106 4.36 -2.79 -3.63
CA TRP A 106 5.75 -2.64 -4.03
C TRP A 106 6.63 -3.51 -3.14
N LEU A 107 7.51 -4.31 -3.76
CA LEU A 107 8.41 -5.22 -3.05
C LEU A 107 9.87 -4.86 -3.36
N ALA A 108 10.64 -4.62 -2.28
CA ALA A 108 12.06 -4.30 -2.33
C ALA A 108 12.71 -4.68 -0.99
N ALA A 109 13.79 -4.00 -0.55
CA ALA A 109 14.32 -4.16 0.82
C ALA A 109 13.27 -3.78 1.88
N GLU A 110 12.45 -2.76 1.61
CA GLU A 110 11.18 -2.53 2.28
C GLU A 110 10.04 -2.80 1.30
N TRP A 111 8.92 -3.29 1.79
CA TRP A 111 7.68 -3.46 1.02
C TRP A 111 6.63 -2.47 1.51
N GLY A 112 5.63 -2.23 0.67
CA GLY A 112 4.55 -1.32 1.02
C GLY A 112 3.49 -1.28 -0.07
N HIS A 113 2.53 -0.40 0.13
CA HIS A 113 1.39 -0.21 -0.75
C HIS A 113 1.34 1.27 -1.17
N PRO A 114 2.02 1.65 -2.27
CA PRO A 114 2.11 3.06 -2.63
C PRO A 114 0.77 3.73 -2.95
N SER A 115 -0.25 2.97 -3.35
CA SER A 115 -1.61 3.50 -3.52
C SER A 115 -2.28 3.95 -2.21
N ASP A 116 -1.71 3.61 -1.05
CA ASP A 116 -2.11 4.15 0.27
C ASP A 116 -2.04 5.68 0.30
N ASN A 117 -1.23 6.29 -0.56
CA ASN A 117 -1.15 7.75 -0.70
C ASN A 117 -2.40 8.37 -1.35
N LEU A 118 -3.26 7.57 -2.00
CA LEU A 118 -4.46 8.08 -2.68
C LEU A 118 -5.39 8.82 -1.71
N GLY A 119 -5.44 8.41 -0.44
CA GLY A 119 -6.23 9.09 0.59
C GLY A 119 -5.93 10.59 0.65
N GLY A 120 -4.66 10.96 0.82
CA GLY A 120 -4.23 12.35 0.85
C GLY A 120 -4.40 13.06 -0.50
N ILE A 121 -3.99 12.39 -1.59
CA ILE A 121 -4.04 12.95 -2.95
C ILE A 121 -5.48 13.30 -3.35
N LEU A 122 -6.41 12.36 -3.20
CA LEU A 122 -7.79 12.55 -3.65
C LEU A 122 -8.55 13.55 -2.77
N ALA A 123 -8.35 13.49 -1.45
CA ALA A 123 -8.98 14.42 -0.52
C ALA A 123 -8.56 15.88 -0.81
N VAL A 124 -7.27 16.13 -1.00
CA VAL A 124 -6.76 17.46 -1.33
C VAL A 124 -7.21 17.92 -2.71
N ALA A 125 -7.11 17.06 -3.72
CA ALA A 125 -7.48 17.40 -5.09
C ALA A 125 -8.98 17.73 -5.23
N ASP A 126 -9.85 16.97 -4.56
CA ASP A 126 -11.30 17.22 -4.58
C ASP A 126 -11.66 18.52 -3.86
N HIS A 127 -11.12 18.72 -2.64
CA HIS A 127 -11.34 19.96 -1.87
C HIS A 127 -10.92 21.19 -2.67
N LEU A 128 -9.70 21.22 -3.19
CA LEU A 128 -9.18 22.32 -3.99
C LEU A 128 -10.01 22.57 -5.25
N SER A 129 -10.44 21.51 -5.92
CA SER A 129 -11.27 21.63 -7.13
C SER A 129 -12.62 22.24 -6.85
N GLN A 130 -13.26 21.88 -5.73
CA GLN A 130 -14.52 22.49 -5.31
C GLN A 130 -14.34 23.96 -4.94
N GLN A 131 -13.29 24.32 -4.20
CA GLN A 131 -12.98 25.71 -3.86
C GLN A 131 -12.71 26.55 -5.12
N ARG A 132 -11.89 26.04 -6.06
CA ARG A 132 -11.59 26.75 -7.31
C ARG A 132 -12.85 27.02 -8.12
N VAL A 133 -13.70 26.02 -8.30
CA VAL A 133 -14.99 26.19 -9.02
C VAL A 133 -15.86 27.25 -8.32
N ALA A 134 -15.95 27.23 -7.00
CA ALA A 134 -16.71 28.23 -6.24
C ALA A 134 -16.17 29.64 -6.40
N ASN A 135 -14.86 29.80 -6.61
CA ASN A 135 -14.19 31.09 -6.87
C ASN A 135 -14.20 31.49 -8.34
N GLY A 136 -14.73 30.66 -9.25
CA GLY A 136 -14.71 30.92 -10.70
C GLY A 136 -13.41 30.49 -11.39
N ASP A 137 -12.54 29.76 -10.70
CA ASP A 137 -11.27 29.27 -11.23
C ASP A 137 -11.40 27.86 -11.81
N ALA A 138 -10.46 27.49 -12.70
CA ALA A 138 -10.41 26.13 -13.28
C ALA A 138 -10.04 25.09 -12.19
N PRO A 139 -10.81 23.99 -12.05
CA PRO A 139 -10.50 22.91 -11.15
C PRO A 139 -9.23 22.14 -11.57
N LEU A 140 -8.69 21.32 -10.64
CA LEU A 140 -7.71 20.30 -11.00
C LEU A 140 -8.37 19.25 -11.89
N THR A 141 -7.58 18.62 -12.76
CA THR A 141 -8.03 17.46 -13.54
C THR A 141 -7.52 16.16 -12.95
N VAL A 142 -8.12 15.03 -13.33
CA VAL A 142 -7.67 13.70 -12.90
C VAL A 142 -6.22 13.45 -13.32
N ARG A 143 -5.73 14.08 -14.39
CA ARG A 143 -4.31 14.05 -14.76
C ARG A 143 -3.41 14.46 -13.60
N ALA A 144 -3.75 15.49 -12.85
CA ALA A 144 -2.99 15.92 -11.68
C ALA A 144 -3.01 14.87 -10.55
N VAL A 145 -4.12 14.14 -10.39
CA VAL A 145 -4.21 13.00 -9.45
C VAL A 145 -3.29 11.87 -9.88
N LEU A 146 -3.30 11.47 -11.15
CA LEU A 146 -2.43 10.42 -11.67
C LEU A 146 -0.95 10.79 -11.54
N GLU A 147 -0.57 12.02 -11.84
CA GLU A 147 0.81 12.51 -11.64
C GLU A 147 1.23 12.49 -10.18
N ALA A 148 0.36 12.91 -9.27
CA ALA A 148 0.63 12.85 -7.83
C ALA A 148 0.77 11.40 -7.35
N MET A 149 -0.05 10.46 -7.86
CA MET A 149 0.11 9.03 -7.58
C MET A 149 1.47 8.51 -8.05
N ILE A 150 1.87 8.82 -9.30
CA ILE A 150 3.17 8.40 -9.85
C ILE A 150 4.31 8.93 -8.97
N MET A 151 4.26 10.20 -8.61
CA MET A 151 5.29 10.82 -7.76
C MET A 151 5.33 10.20 -6.37
N ALA A 152 4.18 9.92 -5.75
CA ALA A 152 4.12 9.29 -4.44
C ALA A 152 4.66 7.86 -4.47
N HIS A 153 4.32 7.07 -5.51
CA HIS A 153 4.87 5.74 -5.74
C HIS A 153 6.40 5.79 -5.85
N GLU A 154 6.91 6.73 -6.63
CA GLU A 154 8.34 6.86 -6.86
C GLU A 154 9.10 7.24 -5.59
N ILE A 155 8.64 8.25 -4.83
CA ILE A 155 9.27 8.66 -3.57
C ILE A 155 9.32 7.48 -2.60
N GLN A 156 8.17 6.84 -2.38
CA GLN A 156 8.08 5.70 -1.46
C GLN A 156 8.94 4.52 -1.93
N GLY A 157 8.85 4.18 -3.21
CA GLY A 157 9.43 2.97 -3.74
C GLY A 157 10.94 3.06 -3.94
N VAL A 158 11.48 4.21 -4.36
CA VAL A 158 12.93 4.40 -4.54
C VAL A 158 13.66 4.37 -3.19
N ILE A 159 13.10 5.02 -2.15
CA ILE A 159 13.66 4.91 -0.80
C ILE A 159 13.63 3.46 -0.33
N ALA A 160 12.56 2.72 -0.63
CA ALA A 160 12.38 1.33 -0.21
C ALA A 160 13.30 0.33 -0.92
N LEU A 161 13.94 0.71 -2.06
CA LEU A 161 14.77 -0.22 -2.84
C LEU A 161 15.88 -0.86 -2.01
N GLU A 162 16.60 -0.08 -1.23
CA GLU A 162 17.76 -0.55 -0.45
C GLU A 162 17.66 -0.25 1.06
N ASN A 163 16.59 0.42 1.51
CA ASN A 163 16.45 0.79 2.92
C ASN A 163 15.29 0.01 3.56
N SER A 164 15.61 -0.86 4.50
CA SER A 164 14.63 -1.72 5.18
C SER A 164 14.22 -1.15 6.53
N PHE A 165 13.08 -0.52 6.58
CA PHE A 165 12.48 0.04 7.81
C PHE A 165 11.97 -1.06 8.75
N ASN A 166 11.46 -2.16 8.20
CA ASN A 166 10.99 -3.30 8.99
C ASN A 166 12.10 -3.94 9.84
N ARG A 167 13.35 -3.93 9.37
CA ARG A 167 14.49 -4.48 10.11
C ARG A 167 14.89 -3.65 11.32
N VAL A 168 14.51 -2.38 11.36
CA VAL A 168 14.70 -1.49 12.51
C VAL A 168 13.43 -1.30 13.35
N GLY A 169 12.38 -2.09 13.06
CA GLY A 169 11.12 -2.08 13.83
C GLY A 169 10.13 -0.98 13.42
N LEU A 170 10.40 -0.24 12.35
CA LEU A 170 9.50 0.76 11.79
C LEU A 170 8.57 0.16 10.74
N ASP A 171 7.38 0.71 10.62
CA ASP A 171 6.42 0.31 9.60
C ASP A 171 6.60 1.11 8.31
N HIS A 172 6.34 0.46 7.16
CA HIS A 172 6.43 1.08 5.84
C HIS A 172 5.53 2.30 5.65
N VAL A 173 4.47 2.46 6.44
CA VAL A 173 3.59 3.64 6.36
C VAL A 173 4.29 4.95 6.75
N LEU A 174 5.49 4.88 7.32
CA LEU A 174 6.37 6.04 7.42
C LEU A 174 6.61 6.66 6.04
N LEU A 175 6.91 5.81 5.04
CA LEU A 175 7.14 6.26 3.66
C LEU A 175 5.86 6.79 3.00
N VAL A 176 4.69 6.22 3.33
CA VAL A 176 3.38 6.77 2.92
C VAL A 176 3.21 8.19 3.44
N LYS A 177 3.54 8.45 4.72
CA LYS A 177 3.46 9.80 5.29
C LYS A 177 4.38 10.77 4.55
N VAL A 178 5.64 10.40 4.30
CA VAL A 178 6.62 11.25 3.58
C VAL A 178 6.14 11.56 2.17
N ALA A 179 5.75 10.53 1.41
CA ALA A 179 5.29 10.70 0.03
C ALA A 179 3.99 11.51 -0.04
N SER A 180 3.01 11.21 0.82
CA SER A 180 1.76 12.01 0.90
C SER A 180 2.04 13.46 1.23
N THR A 181 2.96 13.74 2.17
CA THR A 181 3.35 15.12 2.51
C THR A 181 3.87 15.86 1.28
N ALA A 182 4.78 15.24 0.54
CA ALA A 182 5.39 15.85 -0.65
C ALA A 182 4.35 16.19 -1.72
N VAL A 183 3.53 15.22 -2.12
CA VAL A 183 2.60 15.40 -3.24
C VAL A 183 1.40 16.26 -2.87
N THR A 184 0.91 16.21 -1.62
CA THR A 184 -0.19 17.08 -1.18
C THR A 184 0.26 18.52 -1.01
N ALA A 185 1.48 18.77 -0.51
CA ALA A 185 2.06 20.10 -0.48
C ALA A 185 2.17 20.71 -1.89
N LYS A 186 2.63 19.92 -2.89
CA LYS A 186 2.62 20.36 -4.30
C LYS A 186 1.22 20.72 -4.79
N LEU A 187 0.23 19.84 -4.57
CA LEU A 187 -1.15 20.10 -5.00
C LEU A 187 -1.72 21.38 -4.38
N MET A 188 -1.36 21.67 -3.13
CA MET A 188 -1.74 22.90 -2.41
C MET A 188 -0.96 24.14 -2.87
N GLY A 189 0.05 23.99 -3.75
CA GLY A 189 0.82 25.09 -4.32
C GLY A 189 2.04 25.52 -3.49
N ALA A 190 2.61 24.63 -2.69
CA ALA A 190 3.83 24.90 -1.93
C ALA A 190 4.99 25.31 -2.84
N ASN A 191 5.74 26.33 -2.41
CA ASN A 191 7.03 26.65 -2.96
C ASN A 191 8.11 25.67 -2.41
N ARG A 192 9.37 25.77 -2.92
CA ARG A 192 10.46 24.87 -2.53
C ARG A 192 10.74 24.87 -1.02
N GLU A 193 10.76 26.03 -0.40
CA GLU A 193 11.04 26.19 1.03
C GLU A 193 9.92 25.56 1.89
N GLN A 194 8.66 25.82 1.54
CA GLN A 194 7.51 25.21 2.19
C GLN A 194 7.50 23.68 2.04
N LEU A 195 7.87 23.19 0.86
CA LEU A 195 7.96 21.74 0.61
C LEU A 195 9.07 21.08 1.45
N LEU A 196 10.25 21.70 1.53
CA LEU A 196 11.34 21.25 2.39
C LEU A 196 10.96 21.26 3.87
N ALA A 197 10.27 22.31 4.31
CA ALA A 197 9.73 22.39 5.66
C ALA A 197 8.75 21.25 5.94
N ALA A 198 7.77 21.02 5.06
CA ALA A 198 6.79 19.95 5.20
C ALA A 198 7.44 18.57 5.28
N LEU A 199 8.40 18.27 4.38
CA LEU A 199 9.15 17.02 4.38
C LEU A 199 9.95 16.80 5.65
N SER A 200 10.58 17.86 6.19
CA SER A 200 11.30 17.75 7.44
C SER A 200 10.39 17.37 8.61
N HIS A 201 9.21 17.96 8.69
CA HIS A 201 8.20 17.62 9.70
C HIS A 201 7.72 16.17 9.54
N ALA A 202 7.64 15.63 8.32
CA ALA A 202 7.25 14.24 8.10
C ALA A 202 8.23 13.23 8.71
N PHE A 203 9.51 13.59 8.85
CA PHE A 203 10.50 12.75 9.53
C PHE A 203 10.55 12.98 11.06
N VAL A 204 10.17 14.14 11.55
CA VAL A 204 10.07 14.42 13.00
C VAL A 204 8.80 13.84 13.60
N ASP A 205 7.67 13.97 12.90
CA ASP A 205 6.35 13.59 13.42
C ASP A 205 6.26 12.06 13.62
N GLY A 206 6.04 11.64 14.85
CA GLY A 206 5.94 10.27 15.38
C GLY A 206 5.86 9.15 14.35
N GLN A 207 6.82 8.23 14.40
CA GLN A 207 6.92 7.15 13.43
C GLN A 207 6.10 5.94 13.89
N ALA A 208 5.48 5.24 12.91
CA ALA A 208 4.71 4.04 13.19
C ALA A 208 5.64 2.86 13.51
N LEU A 209 5.42 2.21 14.67
CA LEU A 209 6.09 0.96 15.01
C LEU A 209 5.39 -0.22 14.30
N ARG A 210 6.18 -1.20 13.86
CA ARG A 210 5.66 -2.35 13.11
C ARG A 210 4.98 -3.42 13.99
N THR A 211 5.06 -3.34 15.29
CA THR A 211 4.59 -4.38 16.22
C THR A 211 3.16 -4.87 15.95
N TYR A 212 2.27 -3.99 15.49
CA TYR A 212 0.86 -4.33 15.22
C TYR A 212 0.63 -5.16 13.94
N ARG A 213 1.69 -5.53 13.22
CA ARG A 213 1.63 -6.45 12.07
C ARG A 213 2.16 -7.85 12.40
N HIS A 214 2.74 -8.03 13.58
CA HIS A 214 3.37 -9.29 13.99
C HIS A 214 2.61 -9.97 15.13
N ALA A 215 2.60 -11.30 15.08
CA ALA A 215 2.09 -12.11 16.19
C ALA A 215 2.85 -11.79 17.49
N PRO A 216 2.18 -11.74 18.66
CA PRO A 216 0.75 -11.96 18.85
C PRO A 216 -0.11 -10.68 18.76
N ASN A 217 0.45 -9.55 18.28
CA ASN A 217 -0.17 -8.23 18.35
C ASN A 217 -0.86 -7.80 17.02
N ALA A 218 -0.94 -8.69 16.02
CA ALA A 218 -1.61 -8.36 14.77
C ALA A 218 -3.09 -8.01 15.00
N GLY A 219 -3.55 -6.92 14.39
CA GLY A 219 -4.91 -6.43 14.55
C GLY A 219 -5.32 -5.42 13.49
N SER A 220 -6.55 -4.91 13.59
CA SER A 220 -7.17 -4.02 12.59
C SER A 220 -6.42 -2.70 12.34
N ARG A 221 -5.51 -2.29 13.25
CA ARG A 221 -4.65 -1.12 13.02
C ARG A 221 -3.88 -1.22 11.70
N LYS A 222 -3.48 -2.41 11.26
CA LYS A 222 -2.77 -2.58 9.99
C LYS A 222 -3.59 -2.09 8.79
N SER A 223 -4.92 -2.15 8.88
CA SER A 223 -5.83 -1.76 7.82
C SER A 223 -6.08 -0.25 7.76
N TRP A 224 -5.99 0.49 8.87
CA TRP A 224 -6.19 1.94 8.90
C TRP A 224 -4.89 2.75 9.09
N ALA A 225 -3.75 2.09 9.28
CA ALA A 225 -2.46 2.77 9.44
C ALA A 225 -2.06 3.63 8.23
N ALA A 226 -2.48 3.22 7.02
CA ALA A 226 -2.28 4.00 5.82
C ALA A 226 -3.08 5.31 5.83
N GLY A 227 -4.33 5.25 6.26
CA GLY A 227 -5.18 6.43 6.46
C GLY A 227 -4.59 7.41 7.49
N ASP A 228 -4.10 6.88 8.62
CA ASP A 228 -3.37 7.68 9.61
C ASP A 228 -2.13 8.36 9.01
N ALA A 229 -1.34 7.63 8.23
CA ALA A 229 -0.12 8.16 7.62
C ALA A 229 -0.41 9.24 6.56
N SER A 230 -1.33 8.99 5.63
CA SER A 230 -1.65 9.94 4.56
C SER A 230 -2.35 11.20 5.09
N SER A 231 -3.23 11.07 6.09
CA SER A 231 -3.88 12.22 6.75
C SER A 231 -2.87 13.11 7.49
N ARG A 232 -1.87 12.51 8.14
CA ARG A 232 -0.75 13.25 8.74
C ARG A 232 0.03 14.02 7.67
N GLY A 233 0.25 13.40 6.49
CA GLY A 233 0.88 14.07 5.36
C GLY A 233 0.16 15.34 4.93
N VAL A 234 -1.17 15.28 4.81
CA VAL A 234 -2.01 16.44 4.49
C VAL A 234 -1.89 17.55 5.56
N ARG A 235 -1.96 17.16 6.83
CA ARG A 235 -1.84 18.10 7.96
C ARG A 235 -0.48 18.79 7.97
N LEU A 236 0.61 18.06 7.77
CA LEU A 236 1.97 18.60 7.77
C LEU A 236 2.20 19.55 6.59
N ALA A 237 1.64 19.24 5.44
CA ALA A 237 1.63 20.13 4.29
C ALA A 237 0.93 21.46 4.61
N ASP A 238 -0.28 21.42 5.18
CA ASP A 238 -1.02 22.62 5.59
C ASP A 238 -0.24 23.49 6.59
N ILE A 239 0.37 22.88 7.61
CA ILE A 239 1.19 23.58 8.61
C ILE A 239 2.36 24.33 7.96
N ALA A 240 3.08 23.67 7.06
CA ALA A 240 4.22 24.27 6.36
C ALA A 240 3.78 25.41 5.41
N LEU A 241 2.64 25.25 4.73
CA LEU A 241 2.09 26.31 3.88
C LEU A 241 1.65 27.55 4.68
N ARG A 242 1.33 27.40 5.95
CA ARG A 242 1.05 28.51 6.87
C ARG A 242 2.29 29.25 7.35
N GLY A 243 3.49 28.80 6.92
CA GLY A 243 4.76 29.47 7.21
C GLY A 243 5.52 28.88 8.40
N GLU A 244 5.15 27.66 8.86
CA GLU A 244 5.94 26.98 9.87
C GLU A 244 7.32 26.59 9.31
N MET A 245 8.36 26.88 10.10
CA MET A 245 9.74 26.64 9.69
C MET A 245 10.09 25.14 9.73
N GLY A 246 10.88 24.68 8.76
CA GLY A 246 11.38 23.31 8.74
C GLY A 246 12.61 23.09 9.61
N ILE A 247 13.06 21.84 9.67
CA ILE A 247 14.22 21.34 10.42
C ILE A 247 15.25 20.79 9.43
N PRO A 248 16.25 21.58 9.00
CA PRO A 248 17.16 21.20 7.91
C PRO A 248 17.90 19.88 8.13
N GLY A 249 18.44 19.64 9.32
CA GLY A 249 19.20 18.44 9.67
C GLY A 249 18.37 17.32 10.28
N VAL A 250 17.06 17.21 9.94
CA VAL A 250 16.15 16.24 10.57
C VAL A 250 16.63 14.80 10.44
N LEU A 251 17.29 14.45 9.34
CA LEU A 251 17.82 13.11 9.12
C LEU A 251 19.21 12.94 9.72
N SER A 252 20.10 13.89 9.49
CA SER A 252 21.54 13.74 9.71
C SER A 252 22.07 14.35 11.01
N ALA A 253 21.28 15.14 11.75
CA ALA A 253 21.74 15.77 12.98
C ALA A 253 22.31 14.72 13.94
N PRO A 254 23.60 14.87 14.38
CA PRO A 254 24.20 13.90 15.27
C PRO A 254 23.39 13.76 16.57
N GLN A 255 23.18 12.53 17.03
CA GLN A 255 22.46 12.16 18.23
C GLN A 255 20.94 12.39 18.16
N TRP A 256 20.43 13.39 17.44
CA TRP A 256 19.06 13.84 17.48
C TRP A 256 18.30 13.57 16.18
N GLY A 257 19.01 13.35 15.06
CA GLY A 257 18.42 13.10 13.76
C GLY A 257 17.87 11.68 13.61
N PHE A 258 17.02 11.51 12.62
CA PHE A 258 16.32 10.25 12.32
C PHE A 258 17.30 9.05 12.21
N TYR A 259 18.43 9.26 11.54
CA TYR A 259 19.41 8.18 11.35
C TYR A 259 19.98 7.66 12.67
N ASP A 260 20.29 8.54 13.61
CA ASP A 260 20.84 8.15 14.90
C ASP A 260 19.79 7.58 15.85
N VAL A 261 18.61 8.21 15.88
CA VAL A 261 17.57 7.87 16.85
C VAL A 261 16.82 6.60 16.47
N LEU A 262 16.47 6.42 15.19
CA LEU A 262 15.55 5.37 14.74
C LEU A 262 16.16 4.35 13.79
N PHE A 263 17.18 4.72 13.01
CA PHE A 263 17.63 3.89 11.91
C PHE A 263 18.96 3.15 12.16
N SER A 264 19.82 3.65 13.05
CA SER A 264 21.15 3.10 13.28
C SER A 264 21.27 2.07 14.41
N HIS A 265 20.35 2.05 15.39
CA HIS A 265 20.52 1.28 16.62
C HIS A 265 20.40 -0.22 16.46
N THR A 266 19.51 -0.68 15.60
CA THR A 266 19.18 -2.09 15.41
C THR A 266 19.77 -2.69 14.13
N ASN A 267 20.20 -1.87 13.20
CA ASN A 267 20.75 -2.32 11.93
C ASN A 267 21.81 -1.36 11.41
N LYS A 268 22.98 -1.39 12.05
CA LYS A 268 24.11 -0.51 11.70
C LYS A 268 24.51 -0.63 10.23
N ASP A 269 24.42 -1.82 9.65
CA ASP A 269 24.78 -2.09 8.27
C ASP A 269 23.86 -1.39 7.25
N LEU A 270 22.61 -1.14 7.62
CA LEU A 270 21.64 -0.42 6.77
C LEU A 270 21.71 1.10 6.92
N ALA A 271 22.15 1.59 8.09
CA ALA A 271 22.31 3.02 8.34
C ALA A 271 23.66 3.56 7.87
N LEU A 272 24.63 2.67 7.63
CA LEU A 272 25.97 3.02 7.16
C LEU A 272 26.07 2.72 5.66
N LYS A 273 26.44 3.73 4.88
CA LYS A 273 26.89 3.52 3.49
C LYS A 273 28.23 2.78 3.47
N PRO A 274 28.64 2.18 2.32
CA PRO A 274 29.89 1.44 2.19
C PRO A 274 31.12 2.19 2.72
N GLU A 275 31.12 3.53 2.65
CA GLU A 275 32.20 4.39 3.14
C GLU A 275 32.04 4.78 4.62
N GLY A 276 31.15 4.09 5.38
CA GLY A 276 30.89 4.40 6.78
C GLY A 276 30.05 5.66 7.03
N LYS A 277 29.44 6.22 5.98
CA LYS A 277 28.55 7.39 6.07
C LYS A 277 27.13 6.94 6.41
N ARG A 278 26.49 7.61 7.37
CA ARG A 278 25.09 7.41 7.71
C ARG A 278 24.19 7.99 6.65
N GLY A 279 23.10 7.30 6.32
CA GLY A 279 22.07 7.82 5.41
C GLY A 279 21.35 6.73 4.65
N PHE A 280 20.29 7.15 3.96
CA PHE A 280 19.62 6.27 3.02
C PHE A 280 20.49 6.01 1.79
N SER A 281 20.42 4.78 1.30
CA SER A 281 20.93 4.41 -0.02
C SER A 281 19.83 4.66 -1.05
N LEU A 282 20.16 5.44 -2.08
CA LEU A 282 19.25 5.71 -3.20
C LEU A 282 19.95 5.23 -4.47
N PRO A 283 19.63 4.01 -4.96
CA PRO A 283 20.39 3.39 -6.05
C PRO A 283 20.10 4.03 -7.42
N GLN A 284 19.06 4.84 -7.52
CA GLN A 284 18.65 5.51 -8.75
C GLN A 284 17.99 6.86 -8.45
N PRO A 285 17.96 7.80 -9.42
CA PRO A 285 17.19 9.03 -9.29
C PRO A 285 15.68 8.74 -9.32
N TYR A 286 14.89 9.68 -8.84
CA TYR A 286 13.43 9.63 -8.95
C TYR A 286 12.97 9.84 -10.40
N GLY A 287 11.95 9.09 -10.81
CA GLY A 287 11.35 9.13 -12.15
C GLY A 287 9.91 8.63 -12.15
N SER A 288 9.65 7.52 -12.84
CA SER A 288 8.35 6.83 -12.88
C SER A 288 8.46 5.30 -12.74
N TYR A 289 9.65 4.83 -12.40
CA TYR A 289 10.01 3.42 -12.36
C TYR A 289 9.09 2.59 -11.46
N VAL A 290 8.75 3.11 -10.27
CA VAL A 290 7.95 2.36 -9.30
C VAL A 290 6.53 2.16 -9.81
N MET A 291 5.90 3.18 -10.38
CA MET A 291 4.57 3.04 -10.97
C MET A 291 4.57 2.08 -12.16
N GLU A 292 5.59 2.13 -13.01
CA GLU A 292 5.71 1.21 -14.15
C GLU A 292 5.85 -0.26 -13.74
N ASN A 293 6.41 -0.52 -12.55
CA ASN A 293 6.71 -1.85 -12.04
C ASN A 293 5.86 -2.30 -10.85
N VAL A 294 4.89 -1.49 -10.42
CA VAL A 294 4.01 -1.82 -9.29
C VAL A 294 3.27 -3.14 -9.53
N LEU A 295 3.01 -3.85 -8.44
CA LEU A 295 2.36 -5.16 -8.42
C LEU A 295 0.89 -5.00 -8.03
N PHE A 296 -0.03 -5.62 -8.76
CA PHE A 296 -1.45 -5.64 -8.45
C PHE A 296 -1.85 -6.90 -7.69
N LYS A 297 -2.72 -6.77 -6.71
CA LYS A 297 -3.43 -7.92 -6.13
C LYS A 297 -4.75 -8.10 -6.88
N ILE A 298 -4.77 -8.97 -7.86
CA ILE A 298 -5.91 -9.11 -8.76
C ILE A 298 -6.89 -10.16 -8.24
N SER A 299 -6.41 -11.38 -8.01
CA SER A 299 -7.27 -12.53 -7.73
C SER A 299 -7.59 -12.72 -6.25
N PHE A 300 -6.69 -12.29 -5.34
CA PHE A 300 -6.81 -12.63 -3.92
C PHE A 300 -6.56 -11.41 -3.02
N PRO A 301 -7.43 -11.12 -2.05
CA PRO A 301 -7.19 -10.19 -0.95
C PRO A 301 -6.26 -10.84 0.09
N ALA A 302 -5.00 -11.09 -0.28
CA ALA A 302 -4.03 -11.80 0.52
C ALA A 302 -2.71 -11.03 0.60
N GLU A 303 -2.00 -11.18 1.70
CA GLU A 303 -0.65 -10.63 1.81
C GLU A 303 0.19 -11.09 0.62
N PHE A 304 1.01 -10.19 0.02
CA PHE A 304 1.50 -10.37 -1.34
C PHE A 304 2.43 -11.58 -1.51
N HIS A 305 3.21 -11.94 -0.48
CA HIS A 305 4.10 -13.09 -0.54
C HIS A 305 3.36 -14.43 -0.67
N ALA A 306 2.04 -14.47 -0.38
CA ALA A 306 1.20 -15.65 -0.54
C ALA A 306 0.49 -15.74 -1.90
N GLN A 307 0.50 -14.70 -2.73
CA GLN A 307 -0.31 -14.64 -3.98
C GLN A 307 -0.09 -15.86 -4.88
N THR A 308 1.15 -16.24 -5.10
CA THR A 308 1.48 -17.41 -5.95
C THR A 308 1.21 -18.75 -5.26
N ALA A 309 1.26 -18.81 -3.93
CA ALA A 309 0.81 -19.99 -3.18
C ALA A 309 -0.72 -20.18 -3.30
N CYS A 310 -1.49 -19.07 -3.29
CA CYS A 310 -2.93 -19.10 -3.55
C CYS A 310 -3.22 -19.58 -4.99
N GLU A 311 -2.50 -19.08 -6.01
CA GLU A 311 -2.67 -19.52 -7.40
C GLU A 311 -2.36 -21.03 -7.53
N ALA A 312 -1.29 -21.51 -6.90
CA ALA A 312 -0.94 -22.93 -6.87
C ALA A 312 -2.01 -23.77 -6.17
N ALA A 313 -2.55 -23.29 -5.05
CA ALA A 313 -3.60 -23.97 -4.30
C ALA A 313 -4.92 -24.06 -5.09
N VAL A 314 -5.32 -22.98 -5.78
CA VAL A 314 -6.49 -23.00 -6.69
C VAL A 314 -6.30 -24.05 -7.80
N THR A 315 -5.10 -24.12 -8.38
CA THR A 315 -4.77 -25.11 -9.40
C THR A 315 -4.88 -26.54 -8.87
N LEU A 316 -4.50 -26.77 -7.61
CA LEU A 316 -4.55 -28.10 -6.96
C LEU A 316 -5.96 -28.46 -6.45
N HIS A 317 -6.84 -27.47 -6.19
CA HIS A 317 -8.16 -27.70 -5.63
C HIS A 317 -8.97 -28.82 -6.32
N PRO A 318 -9.09 -28.90 -7.65
CA PRO A 318 -9.86 -29.97 -8.31
C PRO A 318 -9.35 -31.38 -7.97
N LEU A 319 -8.05 -31.53 -7.67
CA LEU A 319 -7.41 -32.80 -7.36
C LEU A 319 -7.60 -33.21 -5.90
N VAL A 320 -7.81 -32.25 -4.99
CA VAL A 320 -7.78 -32.50 -3.55
C VAL A 320 -9.13 -32.33 -2.86
N LYS A 321 -10.06 -31.55 -3.42
CA LYS A 321 -11.33 -31.14 -2.77
C LYS A 321 -12.18 -32.30 -2.22
N ASN A 322 -12.14 -33.47 -2.85
CA ASN A 322 -12.89 -34.65 -2.43
C ASN A 322 -12.10 -35.59 -1.50
N ARG A 323 -10.85 -35.23 -1.16
CA ARG A 323 -9.89 -36.04 -0.39
C ARG A 323 -9.21 -35.29 0.75
N LEU A 324 -9.77 -34.15 1.21
CA LEU A 324 -9.13 -33.26 2.19
C LEU A 324 -8.77 -34.01 3.49
N HIS A 325 -9.62 -34.92 3.98
CA HIS A 325 -9.36 -35.72 5.19
C HIS A 325 -8.30 -36.82 4.98
N GLU A 326 -8.00 -37.17 3.74
CA GLU A 326 -6.96 -38.13 3.36
C GLU A 326 -5.57 -37.45 3.28
N ILE A 327 -5.51 -36.13 3.31
CA ILE A 327 -4.24 -35.41 3.28
C ILE A 327 -3.43 -35.73 4.54
N GLU A 328 -2.19 -36.20 4.32
CA GLU A 328 -1.20 -36.45 5.35
C GLU A 328 -0.34 -35.20 5.59
N ARG A 329 0.15 -34.59 4.50
CA ARG A 329 1.08 -33.46 4.55
C ARG A 329 0.93 -32.58 3.33
N ILE A 330 1.14 -31.26 3.51
CA ILE A 330 1.22 -30.27 2.47
C ILE A 330 2.60 -29.59 2.56
N VAL A 331 3.35 -29.55 1.47
CA VAL A 331 4.64 -28.87 1.41
C VAL A 331 4.48 -27.58 0.64
N ILE A 332 4.85 -26.46 1.25
CA ILE A 332 4.92 -25.14 0.63
C ILE A 332 6.40 -24.76 0.54
N THR A 333 6.93 -24.73 -0.68
CA THR A 333 8.28 -24.23 -0.94
C THR A 333 8.17 -22.74 -1.28
N THR A 334 8.93 -21.91 -0.56
CA THR A 334 8.80 -20.45 -0.63
C THR A 334 10.15 -19.73 -0.45
N HIS A 335 10.14 -18.43 -0.29
CA HIS A 335 11.32 -17.57 -0.07
C HIS A 335 11.40 -17.04 1.38
N GLU A 336 12.60 -16.61 1.81
CA GLU A 336 12.90 -16.15 3.17
C GLU A 336 11.91 -15.09 3.67
N SER A 337 11.57 -14.12 2.82
CA SER A 337 10.67 -13.03 3.22
C SER A 337 9.27 -13.54 3.59
N ALA A 338 8.71 -14.51 2.86
CA ALA A 338 7.43 -15.12 3.21
C ALA A 338 7.50 -15.84 4.56
N ILE A 339 8.57 -16.62 4.78
CA ILE A 339 8.76 -17.36 6.04
C ILE A 339 8.80 -16.40 7.21
N ARG A 340 9.58 -15.32 7.10
CA ARG A 340 9.78 -14.34 8.17
C ARG A 340 8.52 -13.51 8.47
N ILE A 341 7.69 -13.25 7.45
CA ILE A 341 6.58 -12.27 7.56
C ILE A 341 5.25 -12.96 7.83
N ILE A 342 4.94 -14.03 7.09
CA ILE A 342 3.59 -14.61 7.06
C ILE A 342 3.52 -16.09 7.41
N SER A 343 4.61 -16.79 7.70
CA SER A 343 4.53 -18.15 8.22
C SER A 343 4.17 -18.13 9.70
N LYS A 344 2.98 -18.67 10.04
CA LYS A 344 2.45 -18.65 11.41
C LYS A 344 1.89 -20.02 11.81
N VAL A 345 2.18 -20.42 13.04
CA VAL A 345 1.58 -21.61 13.70
C VAL A 345 0.73 -21.18 14.89
N GLY A 346 -0.13 -22.06 15.36
CA GLY A 346 -1.02 -21.80 16.48
C GLY A 346 -2.32 -21.07 16.09
N PRO A 347 -3.12 -20.62 17.07
CA PRO A 347 -4.43 -20.02 16.83
C PRO A 347 -4.33 -18.68 16.11
N LEU A 348 -5.31 -18.40 15.27
CA LEU A 348 -5.47 -17.12 14.56
C LEU A 348 -6.66 -16.37 15.17
N ALA A 349 -6.40 -15.27 15.86
CA ALA A 349 -7.37 -14.62 16.72
C ALA A 349 -8.37 -13.71 15.98
N ASN A 350 -8.03 -13.26 14.76
CA ASN A 350 -8.84 -12.29 14.02
C ASN A 350 -8.53 -12.32 12.51
N ALA A 351 -9.29 -11.58 11.71
CA ALA A 351 -9.11 -11.49 10.26
C ALA A 351 -7.69 -11.01 9.88
N ALA A 352 -7.09 -10.10 10.66
CA ALA A 352 -5.76 -9.57 10.41
C ALA A 352 -4.63 -10.59 10.67
N ASP A 353 -4.88 -11.59 11.49
CA ASP A 353 -3.97 -12.74 11.63
C ASP A 353 -4.07 -13.65 10.42
N ARG A 354 -5.29 -13.92 9.96
CA ARG A 354 -5.59 -14.87 8.87
C ARG A 354 -5.08 -14.40 7.52
N ASP A 355 -5.27 -13.14 7.17
CA ASP A 355 -4.82 -12.57 5.89
C ASP A 355 -3.29 -12.32 5.82
N HIS A 356 -2.57 -12.56 6.93
CA HIS A 356 -1.12 -12.57 7.06
C HIS A 356 -0.59 -13.94 7.55
N CYS A 357 -1.29 -15.03 7.23
CA CYS A 357 -0.86 -16.38 7.52
C CYS A 357 -0.76 -17.20 6.23
N LEU A 358 0.45 -17.53 5.79
CA LEU A 358 0.71 -18.28 4.54
C LEU A 358 -0.10 -19.58 4.53
N GLN A 359 -0.12 -20.29 5.66
CA GLN A 359 -0.83 -21.56 5.81
C GLN A 359 -2.34 -21.38 5.64
N TYR A 360 -2.94 -20.32 6.23
CA TYR A 360 -4.37 -20.03 6.07
C TYR A 360 -4.71 -19.67 4.62
N MET A 361 -3.93 -18.77 4.04
CA MET A 361 -4.10 -18.30 2.66
C MET A 361 -3.86 -19.40 1.61
N THR A 362 -3.22 -20.51 1.98
CA THR A 362 -3.08 -21.70 1.14
C THR A 362 -4.18 -22.73 1.42
N ALA A 363 -4.60 -22.91 2.68
CA ALA A 363 -5.62 -23.89 3.06
C ALA A 363 -7.01 -23.53 2.49
N VAL A 364 -7.39 -22.25 2.51
CA VAL A 364 -8.69 -21.80 2.00
C VAL A 364 -8.85 -22.12 0.51
N PRO A 365 -7.95 -21.70 -0.39
CA PRO A 365 -8.11 -22.03 -1.81
C PRO A 365 -7.93 -23.53 -2.13
N LEU A 366 -7.17 -24.30 -1.36
CA LEU A 366 -7.16 -25.76 -1.47
C LEU A 366 -8.54 -26.35 -1.20
N THR A 367 -9.25 -25.79 -0.20
CA THR A 367 -10.57 -26.27 0.23
C THR A 367 -11.69 -25.82 -0.68
N PHE A 368 -11.73 -24.53 -1.05
CA PHE A 368 -12.88 -23.89 -1.70
C PHE A 368 -12.64 -23.51 -3.17
N GLY A 369 -11.40 -23.56 -3.65
CA GLY A 369 -11.04 -23.18 -5.02
C GLY A 369 -10.97 -21.68 -5.26
N ASN A 370 -11.11 -20.87 -4.22
CA ASN A 370 -11.00 -19.40 -4.25
C ASN A 370 -10.52 -18.85 -2.91
N LEU A 371 -10.22 -17.55 -2.88
CA LEU A 371 -9.94 -16.80 -1.66
C LEU A 371 -10.54 -15.40 -1.82
N VAL A 372 -11.54 -15.09 -1.01
CA VAL A 372 -12.25 -13.80 -0.99
C VAL A 372 -12.21 -13.17 0.41
N ALA A 373 -12.51 -11.88 0.51
CA ALA A 373 -12.37 -11.12 1.75
C ALA A 373 -13.22 -11.68 2.91
N GLU A 374 -14.43 -12.13 2.62
CA GLU A 374 -15.37 -12.71 3.59
C GLU A 374 -14.83 -14.01 4.24
N GLN A 375 -13.90 -14.69 3.58
CA GLN A 375 -13.32 -15.94 4.12
C GLN A 375 -12.29 -15.71 5.22
N TYR A 376 -11.98 -14.45 5.54
CA TYR A 376 -11.17 -14.09 6.70
C TYR A 376 -11.98 -13.78 7.95
N GLU A 377 -13.30 -13.62 7.86
CA GLU A 377 -14.16 -13.26 8.97
C GLU A 377 -14.23 -14.40 10.03
N ASP A 378 -14.50 -14.01 11.28
CA ASP A 378 -14.49 -14.94 12.42
C ASP A 378 -15.54 -16.05 12.28
N ASP A 379 -16.74 -15.69 11.81
CA ASP A 379 -17.84 -16.65 11.61
C ASP A 379 -17.49 -17.68 10.52
N PHE A 380 -16.85 -17.22 9.41
CA PHE A 380 -16.43 -18.14 8.37
C PHE A 380 -15.37 -19.12 8.88
N HIS A 381 -14.35 -18.61 9.60
CA HIS A 381 -13.29 -19.45 10.16
C HIS A 381 -13.86 -20.47 11.16
N ALA A 382 -14.72 -20.02 12.07
CA ALA A 382 -15.35 -20.90 13.06
C ALA A 382 -16.23 -22.01 12.43
N ALA A 383 -16.85 -21.73 11.30
CA ALA A 383 -17.68 -22.70 10.56
C ALA A 383 -16.85 -23.76 9.79
N HIS A 384 -15.54 -23.55 9.60
CA HIS A 384 -14.72 -24.39 8.73
C HIS A 384 -13.43 -24.91 9.41
N PRO A 385 -13.53 -25.79 10.44
CA PRO A 385 -12.37 -26.30 11.19
C PRO A 385 -11.36 -27.05 10.31
N ILE A 386 -11.77 -27.56 9.14
CA ILE A 386 -10.89 -28.20 8.18
C ILE A 386 -9.70 -27.30 7.74
N ILE A 387 -9.88 -25.98 7.79
CA ILE A 387 -8.81 -25.04 7.45
C ILE A 387 -7.65 -25.17 8.43
N ASP A 388 -7.92 -25.24 9.74
CA ASP A 388 -6.90 -25.42 10.75
C ASP A 388 -6.29 -26.82 10.72
N GLU A 389 -7.10 -27.86 10.45
CA GLU A 389 -6.59 -29.22 10.23
C GLU A 389 -5.58 -29.28 9.09
N LEU A 390 -5.81 -28.55 8.00
CA LEU A 390 -4.88 -28.49 6.87
C LEU A 390 -3.65 -27.65 7.21
N ARG A 391 -3.80 -26.53 7.92
CA ARG A 391 -2.69 -25.69 8.39
C ARG A 391 -1.68 -26.48 9.23
N ASP A 392 -2.17 -27.31 10.15
CA ASP A 392 -1.33 -28.14 11.02
C ASP A 392 -0.53 -29.21 10.28
N LYS A 393 -0.94 -29.55 9.04
CA LYS A 393 -0.23 -30.49 8.15
C LYS A 393 0.74 -29.79 7.21
N MET A 394 0.88 -28.46 7.24
CA MET A 394 1.74 -27.72 6.35
C MET A 394 3.19 -27.67 6.83
N VAL A 395 4.09 -28.01 5.92
CA VAL A 395 5.55 -27.89 6.08
C VAL A 395 6.05 -26.79 5.15
N ILE A 396 6.68 -25.78 5.75
CA ILE A 396 7.22 -24.64 5.00
C ILE A 396 8.72 -24.87 4.79
N VAL A 397 9.16 -24.77 3.53
CA VAL A 397 10.55 -25.02 3.12
C VAL A 397 11.05 -23.81 2.31
N GLU A 398 12.23 -23.30 2.67
CA GLU A 398 12.88 -22.26 1.88
C GLU A 398 13.55 -22.88 0.64
N ASP A 399 13.35 -22.23 -0.53
CA ASP A 399 14.20 -22.40 -1.70
C ASP A 399 15.15 -21.18 -1.80
N PRO A 400 16.47 -21.36 -1.62
CA PRO A 400 17.43 -20.26 -1.72
C PRO A 400 17.43 -19.54 -3.09
N ARG A 401 17.00 -20.22 -4.17
CA ARG A 401 16.82 -19.59 -5.47
C ARG A 401 15.67 -18.58 -5.41
N TYR A 402 14.53 -18.94 -4.82
CA TYR A 402 13.39 -18.04 -4.66
C TYR A 402 13.76 -16.80 -3.84
N SER A 403 14.52 -16.99 -2.76
CA SER A 403 15.00 -15.90 -1.90
C SER A 403 15.91 -14.93 -2.64
N ARG A 404 16.82 -15.42 -3.50
CA ARG A 404 17.69 -14.55 -4.31
C ARG A 404 16.90 -13.80 -5.39
N GLU A 405 16.07 -14.51 -6.15
CA GLU A 405 15.34 -13.95 -7.29
C GLU A 405 14.27 -12.91 -6.86
N TYR A 406 13.80 -12.98 -5.62
CA TYR A 406 12.96 -11.97 -5.00
C TYR A 406 13.66 -10.59 -4.96
N LEU A 407 14.97 -10.55 -4.71
CA LEU A 407 15.75 -9.32 -4.59
C LEU A 407 16.36 -8.85 -5.92
N GLU A 408 16.44 -9.72 -6.92
CA GLU A 408 16.99 -9.37 -8.23
C GLU A 408 16.09 -8.37 -8.97
N ALA A 409 16.63 -7.20 -9.32
CA ALA A 409 15.88 -6.07 -9.87
C ALA A 409 15.14 -6.39 -11.18
N ASP A 410 15.70 -7.27 -12.01
CA ASP A 410 15.11 -7.70 -13.28
C ASP A 410 14.08 -8.82 -13.14
N LYS A 411 14.07 -9.53 -12.01
CA LYS A 411 13.11 -10.61 -11.73
C LYS A 411 12.01 -10.18 -10.78
N ARG A 412 12.38 -9.81 -9.54
CA ARG A 412 11.46 -9.54 -8.43
C ARG A 412 10.34 -10.58 -8.37
N SER A 413 10.74 -11.87 -8.46
CA SER A 413 9.82 -12.98 -8.41
C SER A 413 9.25 -13.17 -7.00
N ILE A 414 8.03 -13.69 -6.90
CA ILE A 414 7.39 -14.04 -5.63
C ILE A 414 7.02 -15.53 -5.72
N ALA A 415 8.04 -16.35 -5.93
CA ALA A 415 7.84 -17.75 -6.23
C ALA A 415 7.38 -18.55 -5.00
N ASN A 416 6.32 -19.33 -5.21
CA ASN A 416 5.87 -20.38 -4.30
C ASN A 416 5.56 -21.65 -5.07
N ALA A 417 5.74 -22.80 -4.41
CA ALA A 417 5.31 -24.08 -4.96
C ALA A 417 4.57 -24.87 -3.88
N VAL A 418 3.47 -25.54 -4.26
CA VAL A 418 2.64 -26.34 -3.35
C VAL A 418 2.55 -27.75 -3.85
N GLN A 419 2.70 -28.74 -2.95
CA GLN A 419 2.50 -30.17 -3.22
C GLN A 419 1.74 -30.81 -2.06
N VAL A 420 0.78 -31.68 -2.40
CA VAL A 420 -0.05 -32.39 -1.41
C VAL A 420 0.27 -33.87 -1.44
N PHE A 421 0.46 -34.46 -0.26
CA PHE A 421 0.72 -35.88 -0.04
C PHE A 421 -0.45 -36.52 0.72
N PHE A 422 -0.86 -37.72 0.33
CA PHE A 422 -1.99 -38.44 0.93
C PHE A 422 -1.54 -39.62 1.75
N LYS A 423 -2.39 -40.04 2.69
CA LYS A 423 -2.16 -41.17 3.62
C LYS A 423 -1.96 -42.51 2.90
N ASP A 424 -2.44 -42.65 1.69
CA ASP A 424 -2.25 -43.84 0.85
C ASP A 424 -0.87 -43.89 0.15
N GLY A 425 0.00 -42.91 0.42
CA GLY A 425 1.32 -42.79 -0.19
C GLY A 425 1.31 -42.07 -1.56
N SER A 426 0.14 -41.76 -2.10
CA SER A 426 0.04 -40.95 -3.32
C SER A 426 0.30 -39.48 -3.07
N SER A 427 0.60 -38.72 -4.13
CA SER A 427 0.75 -37.26 -4.04
C SER A 427 0.28 -36.59 -5.32
N THR A 428 0.01 -35.28 -5.23
CA THR A 428 -0.13 -34.46 -6.43
C THR A 428 1.23 -34.18 -7.06
N GLY A 429 1.26 -33.74 -8.30
CA GLY A 429 2.42 -33.02 -8.81
C GLY A 429 2.65 -31.73 -7.99
N GLN A 430 3.89 -31.28 -7.94
CA GLN A 430 4.20 -29.96 -7.41
C GLN A 430 3.74 -28.89 -8.41
N VAL A 431 2.98 -27.92 -7.94
CA VAL A 431 2.56 -26.74 -8.71
C VAL A 431 3.37 -25.53 -8.24
N ALA A 432 4.21 -25.01 -9.12
CA ALA A 432 5.05 -23.83 -8.86
C ALA A 432 4.53 -22.65 -9.68
N VAL A 433 4.39 -21.49 -9.04
CA VAL A 433 4.06 -20.22 -9.66
C VAL A 433 5.12 -19.21 -9.29
N GLU A 434 5.78 -18.64 -10.28
CA GLU A 434 6.92 -17.75 -10.08
C GLU A 434 6.50 -16.27 -10.00
N TYR A 435 5.57 -15.87 -10.86
CA TYR A 435 5.05 -14.50 -10.92
C TYR A 435 3.53 -14.52 -10.74
N PRO A 436 2.97 -13.75 -9.78
CA PRO A 436 1.52 -13.66 -9.62
C PRO A 436 0.87 -12.97 -10.82
N ILE A 437 -0.42 -13.19 -11.02
CA ILE A 437 -1.18 -12.62 -12.16
C ILE A 437 -1.07 -11.09 -12.24
N GLY A 438 -0.87 -10.40 -11.12
CA GLY A 438 -0.69 -8.94 -11.08
C GLY A 438 0.73 -8.44 -11.30
N HIS A 439 1.68 -9.34 -11.58
CA HIS A 439 3.05 -8.96 -11.87
C HIS A 439 3.19 -8.33 -13.27
N ARG A 440 4.16 -7.38 -13.44
CA ARG A 440 4.41 -6.70 -14.71
C ARG A 440 4.53 -7.66 -15.89
N ARG A 441 5.18 -8.80 -15.71
CA ARG A 441 5.38 -9.83 -16.76
C ARG A 441 4.09 -10.52 -17.21
N ARG A 442 3.00 -10.41 -16.44
CA ARG A 442 1.71 -11.05 -16.73
C ARG A 442 0.58 -10.02 -16.94
N ARG A 443 0.89 -8.73 -17.17
CA ARG A 443 -0.11 -7.67 -17.32
C ARG A 443 -1.08 -7.89 -18.47
N VAL A 444 -0.63 -8.55 -19.55
CA VAL A 444 -1.50 -8.86 -20.71
C VAL A 444 -2.70 -9.70 -20.25
N ASP A 445 -2.46 -10.68 -19.39
CA ASP A 445 -3.52 -11.54 -18.83
C ASP A 445 -4.17 -10.90 -17.60
N GLY A 446 -3.40 -10.14 -16.83
CA GLY A 446 -3.84 -9.58 -15.54
C GLY A 446 -4.75 -8.36 -15.67
N ILE A 447 -4.49 -7.45 -16.61
CA ILE A 447 -5.29 -6.20 -16.72
C ILE A 447 -6.77 -6.46 -17.02
N PRO A 448 -7.17 -7.38 -17.91
CA PRO A 448 -8.59 -7.72 -18.06
C PRO A 448 -9.25 -8.19 -16.76
N LEU A 449 -8.55 -9.00 -15.97
CA LEU A 449 -9.04 -9.49 -14.68
C LEU A 449 -9.11 -8.38 -13.62
N LEU A 450 -8.20 -7.40 -13.66
CA LEU A 450 -8.26 -6.20 -12.81
C LEU A 450 -9.50 -5.35 -13.17
N GLU A 451 -9.81 -5.20 -14.45
CA GLU A 451 -11.01 -4.51 -14.91
C GLU A 451 -12.28 -5.23 -14.44
N ASP A 452 -12.31 -6.55 -14.49
CA ASP A 452 -13.44 -7.34 -13.98
C ASP A 452 -13.56 -7.23 -12.46
N LYS A 453 -12.44 -7.25 -11.73
CA LYS A 453 -12.40 -6.96 -10.29
C LYS A 453 -13.00 -5.56 -9.99
N PHE A 454 -12.60 -4.54 -10.75
CA PHE A 454 -13.11 -3.19 -10.56
C PHE A 454 -14.62 -3.12 -10.80
N LYS A 455 -15.15 -3.71 -11.88
CA LYS A 455 -16.58 -3.79 -12.15
C LYS A 455 -17.35 -4.50 -11.03
N ALA A 456 -16.82 -5.64 -10.56
CA ALA A 456 -17.42 -6.38 -9.45
C ALA A 456 -17.48 -5.52 -8.18
N ASN A 457 -16.40 -4.78 -7.88
CA ASN A 457 -16.34 -3.91 -6.71
C ASN A 457 -17.27 -2.69 -6.83
N LEU A 458 -17.40 -2.07 -8.02
CA LEU A 458 -18.40 -1.02 -8.29
C LEU A 458 -19.82 -1.50 -8.02
N ALA A 459 -20.16 -2.71 -8.48
CA ALA A 459 -21.49 -3.30 -8.31
C ALA A 459 -21.85 -3.57 -6.84
N THR A 460 -20.89 -3.56 -5.91
CA THR A 460 -21.16 -3.66 -4.47
C THR A 460 -21.80 -2.41 -3.90
N ARG A 461 -21.67 -1.26 -4.59
CA ARG A 461 -22.06 0.04 -4.06
C ARG A 461 -22.98 0.85 -4.97
N PHE A 462 -22.84 0.70 -6.28
CA PHE A 462 -23.57 1.49 -7.27
C PHE A 462 -24.53 0.65 -8.11
N THR A 463 -25.54 1.32 -8.72
CA THR A 463 -26.40 0.69 -9.73
C THR A 463 -25.59 0.28 -10.96
N ALA A 464 -26.09 -0.67 -11.74
CA ALA A 464 -25.45 -1.11 -12.98
C ALA A 464 -25.15 0.05 -13.95
N GLN A 465 -26.10 1.01 -14.08
CA GLN A 465 -25.91 2.19 -14.94
C GLN A 465 -24.74 3.06 -14.47
N ARG A 466 -24.66 3.37 -13.17
CA ARG A 466 -23.57 4.18 -12.62
C ARG A 466 -22.24 3.44 -12.67
N SER A 467 -22.24 2.15 -12.39
CA SER A 467 -21.04 1.32 -12.50
C SER A 467 -20.46 1.35 -13.92
N GLU A 468 -21.32 1.24 -14.94
CA GLU A 468 -20.89 1.32 -16.33
C GLU A 468 -20.37 2.72 -16.71
N GLU A 469 -21.04 3.78 -16.25
CA GLU A 469 -20.58 5.16 -16.46
C GLU A 469 -19.18 5.40 -15.87
N ILE A 470 -18.94 4.97 -14.63
CA ILE A 470 -17.64 5.06 -13.96
C ILE A 470 -16.61 4.24 -14.73
N PHE A 471 -16.93 3.00 -15.06
CA PHE A 471 -15.99 2.11 -15.75
C PHE A 471 -15.61 2.66 -17.13
N ALA A 472 -16.60 3.10 -17.92
CA ALA A 472 -16.36 3.66 -19.25
C ALA A 472 -15.47 4.93 -19.20
N LEU A 473 -15.68 5.79 -18.19
CA LEU A 473 -14.80 6.95 -17.99
C LEU A 473 -13.38 6.53 -17.64
N CYS A 474 -13.24 5.62 -16.67
CA CYS A 474 -11.91 5.16 -16.22
C CYS A 474 -11.15 4.39 -17.32
N LYS A 475 -11.84 3.72 -18.22
CA LYS A 475 -11.23 2.99 -19.33
C LYS A 475 -10.67 3.91 -20.42
N ASP A 476 -11.26 5.08 -20.61
CA ASP A 476 -10.83 6.08 -21.60
C ASP A 476 -9.78 7.01 -20.98
N GLN A 477 -8.51 6.72 -21.22
CA GLN A 477 -7.37 7.47 -20.66
C GLN A 477 -7.45 8.97 -20.94
N ALA A 478 -7.69 9.36 -22.18
CA ALA A 478 -7.67 10.77 -22.56
C ALA A 478 -8.84 11.53 -21.92
N ARG A 479 -10.01 10.94 -21.90
CA ARG A 479 -11.20 11.50 -21.25
C ARG A 479 -11.02 11.57 -19.74
N LEU A 480 -10.48 10.52 -19.12
CA LEU A 480 -10.21 10.48 -17.68
C LEU A 480 -9.23 11.60 -17.28
N GLU A 481 -8.08 11.69 -17.97
CA GLU A 481 -7.07 12.71 -17.68
C GLU A 481 -7.63 14.15 -17.78
N ALA A 482 -8.51 14.40 -18.74
CA ALA A 482 -9.13 15.71 -18.95
C ALA A 482 -10.30 16.00 -17.97
N THR A 483 -10.82 14.99 -17.29
CA THR A 483 -11.98 15.16 -16.41
C THR A 483 -11.62 16.00 -15.18
N PRO A 484 -12.40 17.06 -14.85
CA PRO A 484 -12.26 17.79 -13.59
C PRO A 484 -12.45 16.88 -12.39
N VAL A 485 -11.59 17.01 -11.37
CA VAL A 485 -11.63 16.14 -10.17
C VAL A 485 -12.97 16.21 -9.45
N ASN A 486 -13.56 17.41 -9.31
CA ASN A 486 -14.89 17.54 -8.70
C ASN A 486 -15.96 16.80 -9.48
N ARG A 487 -15.89 16.75 -10.83
CA ARG A 487 -16.82 15.98 -11.67
C ARG A 487 -16.57 14.49 -11.59
N PHE A 488 -15.31 14.08 -11.53
CA PHE A 488 -14.94 12.69 -11.27
C PHE A 488 -15.52 12.21 -9.95
N MET A 489 -15.36 13.00 -8.88
CA MET A 489 -15.88 12.66 -7.55
C MET A 489 -17.40 12.68 -7.45
N ASP A 490 -18.13 13.47 -8.28
CA ASP A 490 -19.59 13.43 -8.37
C ASP A 490 -20.11 12.00 -8.69
N LEU A 491 -19.33 11.20 -9.43
CA LEU A 491 -19.69 9.83 -9.80
C LEU A 491 -19.62 8.85 -8.62
N PHE A 492 -18.85 9.16 -7.58
CA PHE A 492 -18.59 8.28 -6.44
C PHE A 492 -19.40 8.64 -5.18
N VAL A 493 -20.18 9.71 -5.19
CA VAL A 493 -21.05 10.10 -4.06
C VAL A 493 -22.38 9.38 -4.12
N ILE A 494 -22.93 9.00 -2.96
CA ILE A 494 -24.25 8.39 -2.82
C ILE A 494 -25.21 9.32 -2.10
#